data_adf426b917923f2840c63c3807cbb5a7
#
_entry.id   adf426b917923f2840c63c3807cbb5a7
#
_cell.length_a   1.000
_cell.length_b   1.000
_cell.length_c   1.000
_cell.angle_alpha   90.00
_cell.angle_beta   90.00
_cell.angle_gamma   90.00
#
_symmetry.space_group_name_H-M   'P 1'
#
loop_
_entity.id
_entity.type
_entity.pdbx_description
1 polymer ?
#
loop_
_entity_poly.entity_id
_entity_poly.type
_entity_poly.pdbx_seq_one_letter_code
_entity_poly.pdbx_strand_id
1 'polypeptide(L)'
;MNWIRKFMPGILLALIIAIVAAWLGSIFPIIGGPVFGIVLGIIINNIFVKPVLFNDGIKFTSKKILQWAIILLGAGLSLTKVWQTGVESLYVMLFTLSFAFIAAYGFGKLMKIPHNMTSLIGVGTAICGGSAIAAVSPIIEAEEMEVAYSVSTIFLFNIIAVLIFPPLGHLLGFSDKAFGLWAGTAVNDTSSVVAAGYAFSNTAGAYATIVKLTRTTMIIPISLVFAFVMSMRKKRTVKGTESVVNYSFKKIFPWFILGFLATSLLNTLGLFNWDARHLIPEAGKFFITMALTAIGLSTDFKKMLKSGLKPLLLGLIVWFVVVVVSIVVQFVTGQI
;
A
#
# COMPACT_ATOMS: atom_id res chain seq x y z
N MET A 1 -20.26 25.45 3.39
CA MET A 1 -21.03 25.04 2.20
C MET A 1 -20.17 24.52 1.04
N ASN A 2 -18.94 25.02 0.87
CA ASN A 2 -18.06 24.60 -0.25
C ASN A 2 -17.48 23.18 -0.13
N TRP A 3 -17.21 22.66 1.09
CA TRP A 3 -16.61 21.33 1.29
C TRP A 3 -17.56 20.21 0.83
N ILE A 4 -18.82 20.27 1.27
CA ILE A 4 -19.85 19.27 0.93
C ILE A 4 -20.02 19.17 -0.59
N ARG A 5 -20.23 20.29 -1.27
CA ARG A 5 -20.39 20.32 -2.74
C ARG A 5 -19.16 19.76 -3.47
N LYS A 6 -17.97 19.95 -2.92
CA LYS A 6 -16.72 19.51 -3.54
C LYS A 6 -16.47 17.99 -3.39
N PHE A 7 -16.69 17.44 -2.20
CA PHE A 7 -16.29 16.06 -1.91
C PHE A 7 -17.46 15.06 -1.95
N MET A 8 -18.67 15.47 -1.55
CA MET A 8 -19.81 14.57 -1.43
C MET A 8 -20.15 13.79 -2.70
N PRO A 9 -20.15 14.37 -3.92
CA PRO A 9 -20.50 13.58 -5.10
C PRO A 9 -19.62 12.34 -5.28
N GLY A 10 -18.30 12.48 -5.19
CA GLY A 10 -17.37 11.37 -5.33
C GLY A 10 -17.41 10.39 -4.17
N ILE A 11 -17.66 10.86 -2.94
CA ILE A 11 -17.85 10.00 -1.77
C ILE A 11 -19.11 9.14 -1.93
N LEU A 12 -20.24 9.74 -2.34
CA LEU A 12 -21.49 9.02 -2.56
C LEU A 12 -21.37 8.00 -3.69
N LEU A 13 -20.72 8.35 -4.79
CA LEU A 13 -20.47 7.41 -5.88
C LEU A 13 -19.67 6.18 -5.38
N ALA A 14 -18.58 6.42 -4.65
CA ALA A 14 -17.78 5.34 -4.09
C ALA A 14 -18.59 4.50 -3.07
N LEU A 15 -19.43 5.13 -2.27
CA LEU A 15 -20.30 4.46 -1.29
C LEU A 15 -21.31 3.53 -1.97
N ILE A 16 -22.02 4.02 -2.99
CA ILE A 16 -23.04 3.22 -3.71
C ILE A 16 -22.38 1.97 -4.32
N ILE A 17 -21.26 2.16 -5.00
CA ILE A 17 -20.55 1.02 -5.61
C ILE A 17 -19.99 0.08 -4.53
N ALA A 18 -19.51 0.61 -3.40
CA ALA A 18 -19.02 -0.20 -2.30
C ALA A 18 -20.11 -1.05 -1.64
N ILE A 19 -21.35 -0.55 -1.56
CA ILE A 19 -22.50 -1.34 -1.08
C ILE A 19 -22.75 -2.53 -2.01
N VAL A 20 -22.75 -2.30 -3.33
CA VAL A 20 -22.90 -3.37 -4.32
C VAL A 20 -21.73 -4.37 -4.22
N ALA A 21 -20.50 -3.86 -4.08
CA ALA A 21 -19.31 -4.69 -3.93
C ALA A 21 -19.34 -5.55 -2.64
N ALA A 22 -19.80 -4.98 -1.53
CA ALA A 22 -19.95 -5.70 -0.27
C ALA A 22 -21.03 -6.78 -0.38
N TRP A 23 -22.13 -6.49 -1.04
CA TRP A 23 -23.19 -7.47 -1.33
C TRP A 23 -22.67 -8.61 -2.21
N LEU A 24 -21.97 -8.32 -3.31
CA LEU A 24 -21.32 -9.35 -4.14
C LEU A 24 -20.30 -10.15 -3.35
N GLY A 25 -19.53 -9.52 -2.48
CA GLY A 25 -18.57 -10.18 -1.61
C GLY A 25 -19.22 -11.14 -0.60
N SER A 26 -20.46 -10.89 -0.18
CA SER A 26 -21.22 -11.82 0.67
C SER A 26 -21.71 -13.05 -0.10
N ILE A 27 -21.97 -12.92 -1.40
CA ILE A 27 -22.35 -14.06 -2.27
C ILE A 27 -21.12 -14.87 -2.68
N PHE A 28 -19.99 -14.21 -2.91
CA PHE A 28 -18.72 -14.84 -3.32
C PHE A 28 -17.61 -14.57 -2.29
N PRO A 29 -17.61 -15.25 -1.12
CA PRO A 29 -16.67 -14.97 -0.03
C PRO A 29 -15.20 -15.15 -0.41
N ILE A 30 -14.89 -16.07 -1.33
CA ILE A 30 -13.52 -16.34 -1.82
C ILE A 30 -12.91 -15.11 -2.50
N ILE A 31 -13.74 -14.29 -3.16
CA ILE A 31 -13.28 -13.07 -3.85
C ILE A 31 -13.28 -11.89 -2.87
N GLY A 32 -14.34 -11.78 -2.08
CA GLY A 32 -14.50 -10.73 -1.07
C GLY A 32 -14.92 -9.35 -1.62
N GLY A 33 -15.61 -8.58 -0.77
CA GLY A 33 -16.10 -7.24 -1.12
C GLY A 33 -15.01 -6.26 -1.60
N PRO A 34 -13.85 -6.20 -0.96
CA PRO A 34 -12.75 -5.33 -1.37
C PRO A 34 -12.28 -5.53 -2.81
N VAL A 35 -12.20 -6.79 -3.26
CA VAL A 35 -11.82 -7.14 -4.65
C VAL A 35 -12.91 -6.72 -5.62
N PHE A 36 -14.19 -7.00 -5.32
CA PHE A 36 -15.29 -6.51 -6.14
C PHE A 36 -15.31 -4.99 -6.23
N GLY A 37 -15.02 -4.29 -5.13
CA GLY A 37 -14.95 -2.84 -5.09
C GLY A 37 -13.94 -2.25 -6.08
N ILE A 38 -12.71 -2.76 -6.07
CA ILE A 38 -11.67 -2.29 -6.98
C ILE A 38 -12.00 -2.63 -8.44
N VAL A 39 -12.50 -3.84 -8.71
CA VAL A 39 -12.85 -4.29 -10.08
C VAL A 39 -14.00 -3.46 -10.65
N LEU A 40 -15.09 -3.29 -9.91
CA LEU A 40 -16.21 -2.46 -10.35
C LEU A 40 -15.78 -1.00 -10.56
N GLY A 41 -14.97 -0.45 -9.66
CA GLY A 41 -14.41 0.89 -9.80
C GLY A 41 -13.60 1.05 -11.09
N ILE A 42 -12.71 0.08 -11.40
CA ILE A 42 -11.91 0.06 -12.63
C ILE A 42 -12.82 -0.01 -13.87
N ILE A 43 -13.78 -0.93 -13.88
CA ILE A 43 -14.71 -1.11 -15.02
C ILE A 43 -15.46 0.20 -15.28
N ILE A 44 -16.05 0.78 -14.24
CA ILE A 44 -16.82 2.03 -14.36
C ILE A 44 -15.91 3.17 -14.88
N ASN A 45 -14.70 3.32 -14.35
CA ASN A 45 -13.80 4.40 -14.77
C ASN A 45 -13.31 4.28 -16.22
N ASN A 46 -13.16 3.07 -16.73
CA ASN A 46 -12.62 2.85 -18.08
C ASN A 46 -13.72 2.73 -19.17
N ILE A 47 -14.97 2.43 -18.79
CA ILE A 47 -16.11 2.36 -19.68
C ILE A 47 -16.85 3.70 -19.74
N PHE A 48 -17.08 4.33 -18.58
CA PHE A 48 -17.85 5.58 -18.48
C PHE A 48 -16.94 6.78 -18.29
N VAL A 49 -17.17 7.84 -19.05
CA VAL A 49 -16.52 9.14 -18.83
C VAL A 49 -17.19 9.80 -17.60
N LYS A 50 -16.51 9.73 -16.47
CA LYS A 50 -17.04 10.35 -15.25
C LYS A 50 -16.85 11.88 -15.27
N PRO A 51 -17.84 12.67 -14.85
CA PRO A 51 -17.70 14.11 -14.67
C PRO A 51 -16.59 14.46 -13.68
N VAL A 52 -15.86 15.57 -13.94
CA VAL A 52 -14.76 16.07 -13.10
C VAL A 52 -15.20 16.29 -11.64
N LEU A 53 -16.47 16.61 -11.44
CA LEU A 53 -17.12 16.82 -10.13
C LEU A 53 -16.86 15.67 -9.13
N PHE A 54 -16.71 14.44 -9.59
CA PHE A 54 -16.47 13.27 -8.72
C PHE A 54 -15.02 13.12 -8.26
N ASN A 55 -14.06 13.73 -8.96
CA ASN A 55 -12.63 13.44 -8.76
C ASN A 55 -12.14 13.78 -7.35
N ASP A 56 -12.51 14.93 -6.80
CA ASP A 56 -12.06 15.35 -5.47
C ASP A 56 -12.57 14.41 -4.37
N GLY A 57 -13.86 14.02 -4.45
CA GLY A 57 -14.45 13.07 -3.51
C GLY A 57 -13.85 11.67 -3.63
N ILE A 58 -13.59 11.19 -4.83
CA ILE A 58 -12.93 9.90 -5.09
C ILE A 58 -11.50 9.93 -4.50
N LYS A 59 -10.75 11.01 -4.73
CA LYS A 59 -9.41 11.19 -4.17
C LYS A 59 -9.41 11.27 -2.64
N PHE A 60 -10.40 11.93 -2.07
CA PHE A 60 -10.58 11.97 -0.62
C PHE A 60 -10.86 10.58 -0.06
N THR A 61 -11.77 9.83 -0.67
CA THR A 61 -12.16 8.47 -0.26
C THR A 61 -10.97 7.51 -0.33
N SER A 62 -10.24 7.50 -1.45
CA SER A 62 -9.09 6.61 -1.63
C SER A 62 -7.94 6.87 -0.65
N LYS A 63 -7.85 8.07 -0.06
CA LYS A 63 -6.78 8.42 0.87
C LYS A 63 -7.25 8.54 2.31
N LYS A 64 -8.25 9.38 2.59
CA LYS A 64 -8.68 9.71 3.96
C LYS A 64 -9.57 8.64 4.56
N ILE A 65 -10.55 8.13 3.80
CA ILE A 65 -11.41 7.04 4.28
C ILE A 65 -10.57 5.78 4.52
N LEU A 66 -9.58 5.48 3.67
CA LEU A 66 -8.62 4.39 3.90
C LEU A 66 -7.85 4.56 5.21
N GLN A 67 -7.34 5.76 5.48
CA GLN A 67 -6.61 6.03 6.73
C GLN A 67 -7.50 5.81 7.96
N TRP A 68 -8.75 6.28 7.91
CA TRP A 68 -9.73 6.06 8.96
C TRP A 68 -10.10 4.58 9.10
N ALA A 69 -10.27 3.87 7.99
CA ALA A 69 -10.50 2.42 8.01
C ALA A 69 -9.41 1.68 8.79
N ILE A 70 -8.14 1.99 8.52
CA ILE A 70 -7.01 1.36 9.21
C ILE A 70 -7.03 1.70 10.70
N ILE A 71 -7.32 2.95 11.09
CA ILE A 71 -7.45 3.34 12.49
C ILE A 71 -8.56 2.53 13.18
N LEU A 72 -9.73 2.36 12.52
CA LEU A 72 -10.84 1.58 13.06
C LEU A 72 -10.50 0.09 13.23
N LEU A 73 -9.70 -0.49 12.32
CA LEU A 73 -9.24 -1.88 12.46
C LEU A 73 -8.41 -2.10 13.72
N GLY A 74 -7.68 -1.10 14.19
CA GLY A 74 -6.92 -1.17 15.43
C GLY A 74 -7.77 -1.49 16.65
N ALA A 75 -9.06 -1.11 16.65
CA ALA A 75 -9.98 -1.39 17.75
C ALA A 75 -10.27 -2.89 17.95
N GLY A 76 -10.06 -3.73 16.93
CA GLY A 76 -10.19 -5.19 17.01
C GLY A 76 -8.92 -5.92 17.42
N LEU A 77 -7.81 -5.21 17.64
CA LEU A 77 -6.48 -5.81 17.86
C LEU A 77 -5.89 -5.35 19.20
N SER A 78 -5.22 -6.27 19.91
CA SER A 78 -4.44 -5.89 21.09
C SER A 78 -3.06 -5.37 20.69
N LEU A 79 -2.56 -4.39 21.43
CA LEU A 79 -1.21 -3.82 21.22
C LEU A 79 -0.11 -4.89 21.36
N THR A 80 -0.31 -5.87 22.27
CA THR A 80 0.61 -7.01 22.41
C THR A 80 0.70 -7.82 21.11
N LYS A 81 -0.45 -8.13 20.48
CA LYS A 81 -0.48 -8.85 19.22
C LYS A 81 0.16 -8.02 18.09
N VAL A 82 -0.08 -6.71 18.08
CA VAL A 82 0.55 -5.79 17.11
C VAL A 82 2.07 -5.81 17.26
N TRP A 83 2.57 -5.75 18.50
CA TRP A 83 4.01 -5.80 18.79
C TRP A 83 4.63 -7.15 18.37
N GLN A 84 4.04 -8.26 18.80
CA GLN A 84 4.53 -9.60 18.46
C GLN A 84 4.59 -9.81 16.94
N THR A 85 3.49 -9.55 16.23
CA THR A 85 3.45 -9.68 14.77
C THR A 85 4.46 -8.75 14.10
N GLY A 86 4.60 -7.52 14.58
CA GLY A 86 5.57 -6.56 14.07
C GLY A 86 7.00 -7.12 14.17
N VAL A 87 7.40 -7.61 15.34
CA VAL A 87 8.73 -8.19 15.57
C VAL A 87 8.94 -9.46 14.75
N GLU A 88 7.98 -10.39 14.72
CA GLU A 88 8.05 -11.63 13.93
C GLU A 88 8.22 -11.36 12.43
N SER A 89 7.62 -10.28 11.93
CA SER A 89 7.70 -9.91 10.51
C SER A 89 9.01 -9.23 10.12
N LEU A 90 9.78 -8.68 11.09
CA LEU A 90 10.99 -7.90 10.80
C LEU A 90 12.01 -8.67 9.97
N TYR A 91 12.20 -9.96 10.27
CA TYR A 91 13.17 -10.78 9.55
C TYR A 91 12.82 -10.88 8.06
N VAL A 92 11.62 -11.35 7.73
CA VAL A 92 11.15 -11.47 6.33
C VAL A 92 11.13 -10.09 5.66
N MET A 93 10.74 -9.06 6.39
CA MET A 93 10.69 -7.70 5.89
C MET A 93 12.07 -7.17 5.51
N LEU A 94 13.10 -7.36 6.33
CA LEU A 94 14.46 -6.90 6.04
C LEU A 94 15.04 -7.58 4.80
N PHE A 95 14.82 -8.89 4.65
CA PHE A 95 15.24 -9.62 3.44
C PHE A 95 14.50 -9.12 2.21
N THR A 96 13.18 -9.05 2.24
CA THR A 96 12.38 -8.58 1.09
C THR A 96 12.73 -7.15 0.69
N LEU A 97 12.99 -6.28 1.66
CA LEU A 97 13.42 -4.89 1.43
C LEU A 97 14.81 -4.84 0.78
N SER A 98 15.76 -5.60 1.30
CA SER A 98 17.13 -5.65 0.75
C SER A 98 17.14 -6.19 -0.68
N PHE A 99 16.45 -7.30 -0.93
CA PHE A 99 16.36 -7.88 -2.26
C PHE A 99 15.58 -7.01 -3.25
N ALA A 100 14.58 -6.25 -2.79
CA ALA A 100 13.91 -5.27 -3.64
C ALA A 100 14.87 -4.20 -4.16
N PHE A 101 15.74 -3.65 -3.29
CA PHE A 101 16.74 -2.67 -3.71
C PHE A 101 17.83 -3.28 -4.59
N ILE A 102 18.32 -4.47 -4.24
CA ILE A 102 19.33 -5.19 -5.04
C ILE A 102 18.79 -5.47 -6.44
N ALA A 103 17.57 -5.99 -6.54
CA ALA A 103 16.94 -6.28 -7.82
C ALA A 103 16.66 -4.99 -8.62
N ALA A 104 16.10 -3.95 -7.98
CA ALA A 104 15.84 -2.69 -8.65
C ALA A 104 17.11 -2.09 -9.23
N TYR A 105 18.18 -2.00 -8.43
CA TYR A 105 19.44 -1.43 -8.88
C TYR A 105 20.14 -2.28 -9.94
N GLY A 106 20.22 -3.60 -9.73
CA GLY A 106 20.84 -4.54 -10.66
C GLY A 106 20.16 -4.57 -12.03
N PHE A 107 18.85 -4.82 -12.04
CA PHE A 107 18.09 -4.88 -13.29
C PHE A 107 17.85 -3.49 -13.90
N GLY A 108 17.69 -2.44 -13.11
CA GLY A 108 17.57 -1.07 -13.61
C GLY A 108 18.81 -0.65 -14.38
N LYS A 109 20.02 -0.96 -13.87
CA LYS A 109 21.30 -0.74 -14.55
C LYS A 109 21.41 -1.57 -15.85
N LEU A 110 21.06 -2.86 -15.78
CA LEU A 110 21.10 -3.77 -16.94
C LEU A 110 20.16 -3.29 -18.06
N MET A 111 18.97 -2.83 -17.72
CA MET A 111 17.95 -2.33 -18.66
C MET A 111 18.18 -0.87 -19.08
N LYS A 112 19.23 -0.21 -18.56
CA LYS A 112 19.58 1.20 -18.81
C LYS A 112 18.41 2.14 -18.50
N ILE A 113 17.73 1.93 -17.36
CA ILE A 113 16.66 2.78 -16.87
C ILE A 113 17.28 3.95 -16.07
N PRO A 114 16.74 5.19 -16.16
CA PRO A 114 17.22 6.32 -15.38
C PRO A 114 17.32 6.00 -13.89
N HIS A 115 18.39 6.49 -13.25
CA HIS A 115 18.70 6.15 -11.85
C HIS A 115 17.59 6.57 -10.89
N ASN A 116 16.99 7.74 -11.11
CA ASN A 116 15.89 8.20 -10.26
C ASN A 116 14.67 7.29 -10.38
N MET A 117 14.25 6.94 -11.61
CA MET A 117 13.14 6.02 -11.84
C MET A 117 13.41 4.64 -11.24
N THR A 118 14.63 4.09 -11.39
CA THR A 118 15.07 2.85 -10.77
C THR A 118 14.93 2.93 -9.25
N SER A 119 15.40 4.02 -8.64
CA SER A 119 15.30 4.25 -7.20
C SER A 119 13.85 4.35 -6.73
N LEU A 120 12.98 5.05 -7.49
CA LEU A 120 11.57 5.20 -7.16
C LEU A 120 10.79 3.87 -7.24
N ILE A 121 11.03 3.07 -8.28
CA ILE A 121 10.43 1.72 -8.40
C ILE A 121 10.92 0.82 -7.27
N GLY A 122 12.21 0.87 -6.96
CA GLY A 122 12.80 0.13 -5.84
C GLY A 122 12.18 0.49 -4.50
N VAL A 123 12.14 1.78 -4.16
CA VAL A 123 11.53 2.30 -2.92
C VAL A 123 10.03 1.98 -2.85
N GLY A 124 9.31 2.16 -3.97
CA GLY A 124 7.89 1.86 -4.05
C GLY A 124 7.60 0.39 -3.77
N THR A 125 8.36 -0.52 -4.39
CA THR A 125 8.22 -1.97 -4.15
C THR A 125 8.71 -2.37 -2.77
N ALA A 126 9.80 -1.76 -2.29
CA ALA A 126 10.42 -2.12 -1.01
C ALA A 126 9.60 -1.69 0.21
N ILE A 127 8.84 -0.60 0.18
CA ILE A 127 8.22 -0.03 1.38
C ILE A 127 6.68 -0.06 1.30
N CYS A 128 6.08 1.01 0.76
CA CYS A 128 4.62 1.20 0.79
C CYS A 128 4.05 1.84 -0.49
N GLY A 129 4.63 1.52 -1.64
CA GLY A 129 4.11 1.97 -2.92
C GLY A 129 4.26 3.47 -3.15
N GLY A 130 3.18 4.09 -3.58
CA GLY A 130 3.14 5.50 -3.95
C GLY A 130 3.52 6.48 -2.84
N SER A 131 3.28 6.13 -1.56
CA SER A 131 3.67 7.00 -0.42
C SER A 131 5.19 7.09 -0.27
N ALA A 132 5.89 5.97 -0.47
CA ALA A 132 7.35 5.93 -0.42
C ALA A 132 7.96 6.67 -1.62
N ILE A 133 7.38 6.53 -2.82
CA ILE A 133 7.76 7.29 -4.01
C ILE A 133 7.60 8.79 -3.74
N ALA A 134 6.44 9.21 -3.22
CA ALA A 134 6.17 10.62 -2.93
C ALA A 134 7.12 11.23 -1.87
N ALA A 135 7.60 10.42 -0.93
CA ALA A 135 8.54 10.87 0.09
C ALA A 135 9.97 11.01 -0.46
N VAL A 136 10.39 10.08 -1.32
CA VAL A 136 11.77 10.03 -1.83
C VAL A 136 11.96 10.88 -3.08
N SER A 137 10.94 11.06 -3.92
CA SER A 137 11.05 11.83 -5.17
C SER A 137 11.62 13.25 -5.00
N PRO A 138 11.20 14.07 -4.01
CA PRO A 138 11.81 15.40 -3.82
C PRO A 138 13.24 15.32 -3.27
N ILE A 139 13.60 14.22 -2.59
CA ILE A 139 14.95 14.01 -2.04
C ILE A 139 15.96 13.80 -3.16
N ILE A 140 15.58 12.98 -4.16
CA ILE A 140 16.43 12.65 -5.30
C ILE A 140 16.22 13.59 -6.50
N GLU A 141 15.40 14.64 -6.32
CA GLU A 141 15.06 15.61 -7.37
C GLU A 141 14.55 14.93 -8.65
N ALA A 142 13.67 13.93 -8.48
CA ALA A 142 13.11 13.18 -9.60
C ALA A 142 12.16 14.05 -10.43
N GLU A 143 12.21 13.87 -11.75
CA GLU A 143 11.29 14.54 -12.67
C GLU A 143 9.84 14.04 -12.48
N GLU A 144 8.86 14.92 -12.74
CA GLU A 144 7.43 14.56 -12.60
C GLU A 144 7.06 13.33 -13.42
N MET A 145 7.67 13.16 -14.60
CA MET A 145 7.42 12.03 -15.48
C MET A 145 7.97 10.72 -14.89
N GLU A 146 9.15 10.74 -14.26
CA GLU A 146 9.75 9.60 -13.58
C GLU A 146 8.88 9.17 -12.39
N VAL A 147 8.37 10.15 -11.63
CA VAL A 147 7.43 9.90 -10.51
C VAL A 147 6.13 9.28 -11.01
N ALA A 148 5.53 9.86 -12.05
CA ALA A 148 4.27 9.38 -12.61
C ALA A 148 4.39 7.95 -13.15
N TYR A 149 5.47 7.61 -13.86
CA TYR A 149 5.70 6.28 -14.38
C TYR A 149 5.97 5.26 -13.29
N SER A 150 6.77 5.62 -12.28
CA SER A 150 7.05 4.76 -11.14
C SER A 150 5.77 4.47 -10.35
N VAL A 151 4.95 5.47 -10.06
CA VAL A 151 3.67 5.32 -9.37
C VAL A 151 2.72 4.43 -10.17
N SER A 152 2.58 4.66 -11.48
CA SER A 152 1.72 3.86 -12.36
C SER A 152 2.13 2.39 -12.40
N THR A 153 3.44 2.13 -12.48
CA THR A 153 4.01 0.78 -12.42
C THR A 153 3.65 0.06 -11.13
N ILE A 154 3.87 0.71 -9.99
CA ILE A 154 3.55 0.13 -8.67
C ILE A 154 2.04 -0.13 -8.52
N PHE A 155 1.20 0.79 -8.97
CA PHE A 155 -0.26 0.62 -8.90
C PHE A 155 -0.75 -0.56 -9.75
N LEU A 156 -0.17 -0.79 -10.93
CA LEU A 156 -0.52 -1.93 -11.77
C LEU A 156 -0.29 -3.26 -11.01
N PHE A 157 0.88 -3.43 -10.41
CA PHE A 157 1.20 -4.66 -9.68
C PHE A 157 0.40 -4.80 -8.39
N ASN A 158 -0.02 -3.71 -7.77
CA ASN A 158 -0.95 -3.76 -6.64
C ASN A 158 -2.32 -4.33 -7.03
N ILE A 159 -2.87 -3.89 -8.17
CA ILE A 159 -4.14 -4.42 -8.68
C ILE A 159 -4.01 -5.92 -8.98
N ILE A 160 -2.95 -6.29 -9.68
CA ILE A 160 -2.65 -7.71 -10.00
C ILE A 160 -2.54 -8.52 -8.71
N ALA A 161 -1.82 -8.02 -7.71
CA ALA A 161 -1.65 -8.69 -6.43
C ALA A 161 -2.98 -8.91 -5.68
N VAL A 162 -3.84 -7.89 -5.62
CA VAL A 162 -5.16 -8.01 -4.97
C VAL A 162 -6.01 -9.10 -5.60
N LEU A 163 -5.92 -9.27 -6.92
CA LEU A 163 -6.70 -10.26 -7.65
C LEU A 163 -6.11 -11.67 -7.56
N ILE A 164 -4.77 -11.79 -7.58
CA ILE A 164 -4.09 -13.07 -7.73
C ILE A 164 -3.69 -13.68 -6.37
N PHE A 165 -3.29 -12.88 -5.38
CA PHE A 165 -2.75 -13.41 -4.13
C PHE A 165 -3.76 -14.25 -3.34
N PRO A 166 -5.02 -13.83 -3.12
CA PRO A 166 -5.95 -14.63 -2.32
C PRO A 166 -6.21 -16.03 -2.92
N PRO A 167 -6.58 -16.17 -4.21
CA PRO A 167 -6.77 -17.51 -4.79
C PRO A 167 -5.46 -18.31 -4.83
N LEU A 168 -4.32 -17.68 -5.09
CA LEU A 168 -3.03 -18.36 -5.09
C LEU A 168 -2.63 -18.83 -3.69
N GLY A 169 -2.90 -18.06 -2.65
CA GLY A 169 -2.67 -18.44 -1.27
C GLY A 169 -3.49 -19.66 -0.84
N HIS A 170 -4.76 -19.72 -1.26
CA HIS A 170 -5.61 -20.91 -1.04
C HIS A 170 -5.08 -22.12 -1.82
N LEU A 171 -4.67 -21.95 -3.07
CA LEU A 171 -4.10 -23.02 -3.90
C LEU A 171 -2.80 -23.58 -3.30
N LEU A 172 -1.97 -22.73 -2.73
CA LEU A 172 -0.72 -23.11 -2.07
C LEU A 172 -0.92 -23.65 -0.64
N GLY A 173 -2.15 -23.67 -0.13
CA GLY A 173 -2.48 -24.15 1.21
C GLY A 173 -1.90 -23.32 2.34
N PHE A 174 -1.69 -22.01 2.14
CA PHE A 174 -1.13 -21.14 3.17
C PHE A 174 -2.06 -21.03 4.38
N SER A 175 -1.46 -21.07 5.58
CA SER A 175 -2.15 -20.67 6.79
C SER A 175 -2.44 -19.16 6.78
N ASP A 176 -3.40 -18.72 7.59
CA ASP A 176 -3.72 -17.29 7.74
C ASP A 176 -2.49 -16.42 8.07
N LYS A 177 -1.60 -16.95 8.91
CA LYS A 177 -0.38 -16.27 9.33
C LYS A 177 0.63 -16.19 8.17
N ALA A 178 0.87 -17.30 7.48
CA ALA A 178 1.78 -17.36 6.34
C ALA A 178 1.31 -16.47 5.20
N PHE A 179 0.01 -16.52 4.87
CA PHE A 179 -0.56 -15.64 3.86
C PHE A 179 -0.49 -14.17 4.27
N GLY A 180 -0.82 -13.85 5.52
CA GLY A 180 -0.76 -12.50 6.04
C GLY A 180 0.65 -11.89 5.98
N LEU A 181 1.67 -12.68 6.29
CA LEU A 181 3.06 -12.29 6.19
C LEU A 181 3.50 -12.09 4.73
N TRP A 182 3.12 -13.03 3.86
CA TRP A 182 3.39 -12.95 2.43
C TRP A 182 2.74 -11.73 1.79
N ALA A 183 1.44 -11.52 1.98
CA ALA A 183 0.73 -10.36 1.47
C ALA A 183 1.29 -9.05 2.04
N GLY A 184 1.57 -8.98 3.35
CA GLY A 184 2.14 -7.79 4.01
C GLY A 184 3.52 -7.40 3.49
N THR A 185 4.33 -8.37 3.08
CA THR A 185 5.70 -8.15 2.59
C THR A 185 5.80 -8.08 1.07
N ALA A 186 4.94 -8.73 0.31
CA ALA A 186 5.05 -8.83 -1.15
C ALA A 186 4.08 -7.91 -1.92
N VAL A 187 2.97 -7.48 -1.33
CA VAL A 187 2.09 -6.47 -1.94
C VAL A 187 2.60 -5.08 -1.56
N ASN A 188 2.68 -4.15 -2.54
CA ASN A 188 3.41 -2.91 -2.31
C ASN A 188 2.63 -1.86 -1.52
N ASP A 189 1.37 -1.59 -1.85
CA ASP A 189 0.58 -0.54 -1.20
C ASP A 189 -0.26 -1.08 -0.03
N THR A 190 -0.42 -0.25 1.01
CA THR A 190 -1.15 -0.63 2.23
C THR A 190 -2.61 -0.99 1.96
N SER A 191 -3.30 -0.26 1.07
CA SER A 191 -4.69 -0.56 0.72
C SER A 191 -4.83 -1.94 0.06
N SER A 192 -3.92 -2.25 -0.85
CA SER A 192 -3.91 -3.53 -1.57
C SER A 192 -3.54 -4.71 -0.66
N VAL A 193 -2.63 -4.49 0.31
CA VAL A 193 -2.32 -5.49 1.35
C VAL A 193 -3.55 -5.81 2.18
N VAL A 194 -4.23 -4.78 2.66
CA VAL A 194 -5.44 -4.94 3.47
C VAL A 194 -6.53 -5.64 2.67
N ALA A 195 -6.70 -5.26 1.39
CA ALA A 195 -7.65 -5.90 0.49
C ALA A 195 -7.37 -7.40 0.31
N ALA A 196 -6.14 -7.73 -0.11
CA ALA A 196 -5.74 -9.13 -0.33
C ALA A 196 -5.83 -9.94 0.96
N GLY A 197 -5.40 -9.36 2.09
CA GLY A 197 -5.44 -10.02 3.39
C GLY A 197 -6.86 -10.36 3.82
N TYR A 198 -7.79 -9.41 3.78
CA TYR A 198 -9.18 -9.63 4.17
C TYR A 198 -9.99 -10.41 3.13
N ALA A 199 -9.58 -10.43 1.86
CA ALA A 199 -10.15 -11.32 0.86
C ALA A 199 -9.77 -12.79 1.14
N PHE A 200 -8.61 -13.05 1.73
CA PHE A 200 -8.19 -14.39 2.13
C PHE A 200 -8.90 -14.84 3.42
N SER A 201 -8.73 -14.08 4.51
CA SER A 201 -9.44 -14.30 5.78
C SER A 201 -9.35 -13.06 6.69
N ASN A 202 -10.22 -13.02 7.71
CA ASN A 202 -10.17 -11.96 8.72
C ASN A 202 -8.84 -11.95 9.50
N THR A 203 -8.32 -13.13 9.83
CA THR A 203 -7.07 -13.30 10.57
C THR A 203 -5.88 -12.89 9.72
N ALA A 204 -5.83 -13.35 8.46
CA ALA A 204 -4.79 -12.97 7.52
C ALA A 204 -4.80 -11.47 7.22
N GLY A 205 -5.99 -10.86 7.10
CA GLY A 205 -6.13 -9.42 6.90
C GLY A 205 -5.58 -8.58 8.05
N ALA A 206 -5.90 -8.99 9.29
CA ALA A 206 -5.36 -8.34 10.48
C ALA A 206 -3.83 -8.47 10.55
N TYR A 207 -3.32 -9.68 10.32
CA TYR A 207 -1.87 -9.96 10.33
C TYR A 207 -1.14 -9.17 9.24
N ALA A 208 -1.61 -9.25 7.99
CA ALA A 208 -1.04 -8.51 6.86
C ALA A 208 -1.02 -6.99 7.09
N THR A 209 -2.07 -6.46 7.72
CA THR A 209 -2.15 -5.03 8.06
C THR A 209 -1.02 -4.63 9.01
N ILE A 210 -0.80 -5.39 10.08
CA ILE A 210 0.27 -5.11 11.05
C ILE A 210 1.64 -5.18 10.36
N VAL A 211 1.90 -6.24 9.60
CA VAL A 211 3.15 -6.41 8.84
C VAL A 211 3.39 -5.22 7.93
N LYS A 212 2.35 -4.79 7.20
CA LYS A 212 2.46 -3.65 6.29
C LYS A 212 2.67 -2.32 7.00
N LEU A 213 2.02 -2.09 8.14
CA LEU A 213 2.24 -0.88 8.94
C LEU A 213 3.67 -0.84 9.49
N THR A 214 4.19 -1.97 9.97
CA THR A 214 5.60 -2.10 10.39
C THR A 214 6.55 -1.78 9.24
N ARG A 215 6.30 -2.31 8.03
CA ARG A 215 7.09 -2.02 6.84
C ARG A 215 7.02 -0.54 6.44
N THR A 216 5.88 0.09 6.59
CA THR A 216 5.69 1.51 6.25
C THR A 216 6.54 2.43 7.12
N THR A 217 6.87 2.06 8.37
CA THR A 217 7.77 2.86 9.22
C THR A 217 9.18 2.96 8.64
N MET A 218 9.60 2.00 7.79
CA MET A 218 10.90 2.03 7.12
C MET A 218 11.06 3.19 6.14
N ILE A 219 9.99 3.89 5.80
CA ILE A 219 10.06 5.13 5.00
C ILE A 219 10.99 6.16 5.65
N ILE A 220 11.02 6.21 6.99
CA ILE A 220 11.81 7.18 7.76
C ILE A 220 13.31 6.92 7.59
N PRO A 221 13.86 5.76 8.01
CA PRO A 221 15.29 5.51 7.89
C PRO A 221 15.76 5.50 6.43
N ILE A 222 14.95 4.96 5.51
CA ILE A 222 15.32 4.91 4.09
C ILE A 222 15.35 6.31 3.47
N SER A 223 14.37 7.19 3.78
CA SER A 223 14.40 8.58 3.32
C SER A 223 15.63 9.33 3.85
N LEU A 224 16.04 9.08 5.10
CA LEU A 224 17.25 9.65 5.67
C LEU A 224 18.52 9.15 4.94
N VAL A 225 18.58 7.87 4.61
CA VAL A 225 19.70 7.31 3.81
C VAL A 225 19.78 7.98 2.44
N PHE A 226 18.65 8.12 1.73
CA PHE A 226 18.62 8.83 0.45
C PHE A 226 19.06 10.29 0.60
N ALA A 227 18.57 11.01 1.62
CA ALA A 227 18.96 12.39 1.89
C ALA A 227 20.47 12.51 2.16
N PHE A 228 21.04 11.60 2.96
CA PHE A 228 22.47 11.56 3.24
C PHE A 228 23.30 11.30 1.97
N VAL A 229 22.93 10.30 1.17
CA VAL A 229 23.63 9.96 -0.09
C VAL A 229 23.57 11.14 -1.06
N MET A 230 22.43 11.80 -1.21
CA MET A 230 22.29 12.97 -2.09
C MET A 230 23.11 14.17 -1.61
N SER A 231 23.13 14.40 -0.29
CA SER A 231 23.99 15.45 0.30
C SER A 231 25.48 15.19 0.02
N MET A 232 25.94 13.94 0.15
CA MET A 232 27.33 13.59 -0.18
C MET A 232 27.67 13.77 -1.67
N ARG A 233 26.74 13.41 -2.56
CA ARG A 233 26.91 13.61 -4.01
C ARG A 233 27.02 15.09 -4.35
N LYS A 234 26.15 15.96 -3.81
CA LYS A 234 26.19 17.40 -4.02
C LYS A 234 27.48 18.04 -3.52
N LYS A 235 27.99 17.65 -2.33
CA LYS A 235 29.26 18.14 -1.80
C LYS A 235 30.46 17.81 -2.71
N ARG A 236 30.39 16.71 -3.45
CA ARG A 236 31.47 16.34 -4.41
C ARG A 236 31.41 17.14 -5.72
N THR A 237 30.22 17.62 -6.10
CA THR A 237 30.00 18.28 -7.39
C THR A 237 30.12 19.80 -7.31
N VAL A 238 29.83 20.40 -6.16
CA VAL A 238 29.85 21.88 -5.97
C VAL A 238 30.64 22.22 -4.71
N LYS A 239 31.85 22.77 -4.88
CA LYS A 239 32.56 23.49 -3.82
C LYS A 239 31.81 24.82 -3.60
N GLY A 240 30.94 24.93 -2.60
CA GLY A 240 30.57 26.23 -2.08
C GLY A 240 29.11 26.66 -2.01
N THR A 241 28.09 25.79 -1.99
CA THR A 241 26.75 26.27 -1.64
C THR A 241 26.02 25.22 -0.80
N GLU A 242 25.76 25.56 0.46
CA GLU A 242 24.93 24.75 1.36
C GLU A 242 23.46 24.93 0.97
N SER A 243 22.95 24.09 0.09
CA SER A 243 21.51 23.98 -0.07
C SER A 243 20.99 23.02 0.99
N VAL A 244 20.53 23.56 2.12
CA VAL A 244 19.77 22.84 3.15
C VAL A 244 18.42 22.48 2.52
N VAL A 245 18.28 21.25 2.10
CA VAL A 245 16.97 20.73 1.66
C VAL A 245 16.10 20.58 2.92
N ASN A 246 15.12 21.46 3.03
CA ASN A 246 14.26 21.56 4.20
C ASN A 246 13.21 20.43 4.16
N TYR A 247 13.55 19.26 4.74
CA TYR A 247 12.63 18.12 4.82
C TYR A 247 11.62 18.35 5.93
N SER A 248 10.35 18.49 5.59
CA SER A 248 9.27 18.50 6.56
C SER A 248 8.94 17.07 6.99
N PHE A 249 9.55 16.60 8.06
CA PHE A 249 9.26 15.31 8.70
C PHE A 249 7.75 15.08 8.93
N LYS A 250 7.01 16.15 9.28
CA LYS A 250 5.55 16.12 9.49
C LYS A 250 4.77 15.69 8.24
N LYS A 251 5.28 15.95 7.03
CA LYS A 251 4.61 15.57 5.76
C LYS A 251 4.86 14.11 5.35
N ILE A 252 6.00 13.55 5.77
CA ILE A 252 6.43 12.20 5.42
C ILE A 252 5.84 11.18 6.39
N PHE A 253 5.66 11.58 7.68
CA PHE A 253 5.24 10.68 8.72
C PHE A 253 3.79 10.19 8.52
N PRO A 254 3.54 8.87 8.50
CA PRO A 254 2.21 8.30 8.29
C PRO A 254 1.38 8.32 9.59
N TRP A 255 0.79 9.47 9.91
CA TRP A 255 0.06 9.74 11.16
C TRP A 255 -1.06 8.75 11.49
N PHE A 256 -1.66 8.12 10.49
CA PHE A 256 -2.69 7.11 10.71
C PHE A 256 -2.17 5.86 11.44
N ILE A 257 -0.85 5.58 11.40
CA ILE A 257 -0.24 4.49 12.18
C ILE A 257 -0.36 4.80 13.68
N LEU A 258 -0.13 6.04 14.09
CA LEU A 258 -0.34 6.42 15.50
C LEU A 258 -1.80 6.27 15.91
N GLY A 259 -2.73 6.62 15.01
CA GLY A 259 -4.17 6.40 15.24
C GLY A 259 -4.50 4.90 15.42
N PHE A 260 -3.94 4.04 14.56
CA PHE A 260 -4.08 2.57 14.68
C PHE A 260 -3.51 2.04 16.01
N LEU A 261 -2.32 2.49 16.40
CA LEU A 261 -1.71 2.09 17.67
C LEU A 261 -2.52 2.59 18.87
N ALA A 262 -3.06 3.82 18.80
CA ALA A 262 -3.90 4.37 19.84
C ALA A 262 -5.20 3.56 20.02
N THR A 263 -5.90 3.21 18.93
CA THR A 263 -7.11 2.38 19.03
C THR A 263 -6.80 0.97 19.50
N SER A 264 -5.65 0.38 19.11
CA SER A 264 -5.18 -0.91 19.62
C SER A 264 -4.85 -0.84 21.13
N LEU A 265 -4.26 0.26 21.59
CA LEU A 265 -4.01 0.50 23.02
C LEU A 265 -5.30 0.61 23.81
N LEU A 266 -6.28 1.40 23.33
CA LEU A 266 -7.59 1.53 23.97
C LEU A 266 -8.31 0.19 24.09
N ASN A 267 -8.20 -0.66 23.07
CA ASN A 267 -8.73 -2.03 23.12
C ASN A 267 -7.98 -2.90 24.14
N THR A 268 -6.67 -2.77 24.23
CA THR A 268 -5.84 -3.51 25.20
C THR A 268 -6.15 -3.13 26.64
N LEU A 269 -6.43 -1.85 26.89
CA LEU A 269 -6.83 -1.33 28.18
C LEU A 269 -8.29 -1.66 28.56
N GLY A 270 -9.03 -2.36 27.66
CA GLY A 270 -10.40 -2.75 27.94
C GLY A 270 -11.44 -1.61 27.87
N LEU A 271 -11.07 -0.46 27.26
CA LEU A 271 -11.95 0.70 27.17
C LEU A 271 -13.09 0.55 26.15
N PHE A 272 -12.98 -0.43 25.24
CA PHE A 272 -14.08 -0.79 24.35
C PHE A 272 -14.94 -1.89 24.96
N ASN A 273 -16.27 -1.69 24.99
CA ASN A 273 -17.23 -2.73 25.33
C ASN A 273 -17.26 -3.81 24.23
N TRP A 274 -17.98 -4.91 24.46
CA TRP A 274 -18.03 -6.04 23.52
C TRP A 274 -18.54 -5.62 22.14
N ASP A 275 -19.58 -4.81 22.08
CA ASP A 275 -20.17 -4.32 20.80
C ASP A 275 -19.18 -3.45 20.04
N ALA A 276 -18.49 -2.53 20.68
CA ALA A 276 -17.51 -1.67 20.04
C ALA A 276 -16.33 -2.44 19.46
N ARG A 277 -15.87 -3.50 20.15
CA ARG A 277 -14.79 -4.37 19.65
C ARG A 277 -15.14 -5.10 18.36
N HIS A 278 -16.42 -5.32 18.09
CA HIS A 278 -16.90 -5.98 16.87
C HIS A 278 -17.36 -4.99 15.80
N LEU A 279 -18.18 -4.00 16.16
CA LEU A 279 -18.75 -3.06 15.20
C LEU A 279 -17.73 -2.10 14.59
N ILE A 280 -16.76 -1.62 15.39
CA ILE A 280 -15.76 -0.65 14.88
C ILE A 280 -14.86 -1.29 13.80
N PRO A 281 -14.27 -2.49 13.98
CA PRO A 281 -13.51 -3.14 12.92
C PRO A 281 -14.36 -3.51 11.70
N GLU A 282 -15.63 -3.93 11.87
CA GLU A 282 -16.53 -4.21 10.74
C GLU A 282 -16.79 -2.95 9.91
N ALA A 283 -17.04 -1.81 10.54
CA ALA A 283 -17.10 -0.53 9.86
C ALA A 283 -15.78 -0.20 9.13
N GLY A 284 -14.64 -0.51 9.76
CA GLY A 284 -13.31 -0.40 9.14
C GLY A 284 -13.19 -1.22 7.85
N LYS A 285 -13.64 -2.48 7.85
CA LYS A 285 -13.64 -3.36 6.66
C LYS A 285 -14.51 -2.80 5.53
N PHE A 286 -15.69 -2.29 5.86
CA PHE A 286 -16.55 -1.64 4.88
C PHE A 286 -15.88 -0.39 4.28
N PHE A 287 -15.23 0.44 5.10
CA PHE A 287 -14.49 1.62 4.63
C PHE A 287 -13.29 1.23 3.75
N ILE A 288 -12.66 0.06 3.97
CA ILE A 288 -11.66 -0.49 3.05
C ILE A 288 -12.28 -0.76 1.68
N THR A 289 -13.42 -1.46 1.64
CA THR A 289 -14.14 -1.71 0.38
C THR A 289 -14.46 -0.42 -0.35
N MET A 290 -14.92 0.60 0.38
CA MET A 290 -15.22 1.92 -0.16
C MET A 290 -13.95 2.64 -0.68
N ALA A 291 -12.85 2.57 0.05
CA ALA A 291 -11.57 3.16 -0.37
C ALA A 291 -11.01 2.47 -1.62
N LEU A 292 -11.11 1.14 -1.70
CA LEU A 292 -10.66 0.36 -2.87
C LEU A 292 -11.53 0.61 -4.10
N THR A 293 -12.83 0.76 -3.91
CA THR A 293 -13.72 1.23 -4.97
C THR A 293 -13.27 2.58 -5.53
N ALA A 294 -12.91 3.51 -4.65
CA ALA A 294 -12.40 4.82 -5.05
C ALA A 294 -11.03 4.74 -5.76
N ILE A 295 -10.16 3.82 -5.34
CA ILE A 295 -8.91 3.52 -6.05
C ILE A 295 -9.20 2.99 -7.45
N GLY A 296 -10.12 2.02 -7.59
CA GLY A 296 -10.56 1.52 -8.88
C GLY A 296 -11.11 2.63 -9.78
N LEU A 297 -11.96 3.50 -9.24
CA LEU A 297 -12.49 4.68 -9.94
C LEU A 297 -11.42 5.71 -10.34
N SER A 298 -10.24 5.66 -9.74
CA SER A 298 -9.09 6.51 -10.11
C SER A 298 -8.13 5.85 -11.10
N THR A 299 -8.32 4.55 -11.37
CA THR A 299 -7.41 3.75 -12.18
C THR A 299 -7.73 3.88 -13.67
N ASP A 300 -6.80 4.45 -14.43
CA ASP A 300 -6.87 4.61 -15.89
C ASP A 300 -5.82 3.69 -16.54
N PHE A 301 -6.27 2.56 -17.09
CA PHE A 301 -5.38 1.59 -17.74
C PHE A 301 -4.63 2.17 -18.93
N LYS A 302 -5.24 3.07 -19.70
CA LYS A 302 -4.57 3.68 -20.86
C LYS A 302 -3.38 4.53 -20.42
N LYS A 303 -3.51 5.26 -19.30
CA LYS A 303 -2.40 6.03 -18.74
C LYS A 303 -1.32 5.12 -18.14
N MET A 304 -1.71 4.02 -17.49
CA MET A 304 -0.76 3.07 -16.90
C MET A 304 0.10 2.39 -17.98
N LEU A 305 -0.51 1.97 -19.08
CA LEU A 305 0.23 1.35 -20.21
C LEU A 305 1.12 2.33 -20.96
N LYS A 306 0.84 3.64 -20.89
CA LYS A 306 1.69 4.68 -21.49
C LYS A 306 3.01 4.93 -20.74
N SER A 307 3.20 4.39 -19.53
CA SER A 307 4.45 4.53 -18.77
C SER A 307 5.67 3.88 -19.43
N GLY A 308 5.46 3.15 -20.49
CA GLY A 308 6.52 2.49 -21.25
C GLY A 308 6.83 1.08 -20.74
N LEU A 309 7.32 0.24 -21.65
CA LEU A 309 7.56 -1.18 -21.35
C LEU A 309 8.70 -1.40 -20.35
N LYS A 310 9.78 -0.60 -20.41
CA LYS A 310 10.94 -0.77 -19.52
C LYS A 310 10.63 -0.58 -18.05
N PRO A 311 9.98 0.52 -17.59
CA PRO A 311 9.59 0.67 -16.18
C PRO A 311 8.66 -0.44 -15.70
N LEU A 312 7.71 -0.87 -16.55
CA LEU A 312 6.79 -1.97 -16.23
C LEU A 312 7.54 -3.29 -16.04
N LEU A 313 8.48 -3.62 -16.94
CA LEU A 313 9.30 -4.82 -16.80
C LEU A 313 10.19 -4.77 -15.55
N LEU A 314 10.79 -3.63 -15.25
CA LEU A 314 11.56 -3.47 -14.02
C LEU A 314 10.68 -3.69 -12.79
N GLY A 315 9.50 -3.06 -12.76
CA GLY A 315 8.54 -3.23 -11.67
C GLY A 315 8.10 -4.69 -11.51
N LEU A 316 7.83 -5.39 -12.62
CA LEU A 316 7.51 -6.82 -12.62
C LEU A 316 8.62 -7.66 -12.01
N ILE A 317 9.86 -7.45 -12.44
CA ILE A 317 11.02 -8.20 -11.96
C ILE A 317 11.23 -7.97 -10.47
N VAL A 318 11.24 -6.70 -10.04
CA VAL A 318 11.46 -6.36 -8.62
C VAL A 318 10.33 -6.91 -7.76
N TRP A 319 9.08 -6.77 -8.20
CA TRP A 319 7.92 -7.31 -7.51
C TRP A 319 8.00 -8.85 -7.41
N PHE A 320 8.29 -9.53 -8.52
CA PHE A 320 8.43 -11.00 -8.55
C PHE A 320 9.55 -11.48 -7.61
N VAL A 321 10.70 -10.81 -7.59
CA VAL A 321 11.78 -11.11 -6.65
C VAL A 321 11.30 -11.01 -5.21
N VAL A 322 10.55 -9.95 -4.86
CA VAL A 322 10.01 -9.78 -3.50
C VAL A 322 8.99 -10.87 -3.16
N VAL A 323 8.12 -11.24 -4.10
CA VAL A 323 7.15 -12.33 -3.95
C VAL A 323 7.86 -13.64 -3.61
N VAL A 324 8.88 -14.00 -4.40
CA VAL A 324 9.64 -15.24 -4.22
C VAL A 324 10.47 -15.20 -2.93
N VAL A 325 11.20 -14.12 -2.69
CA VAL A 325 12.03 -13.98 -1.47
C VAL A 325 11.19 -14.06 -0.22
N SER A 326 9.99 -13.48 -0.22
CA SER A 326 9.08 -13.58 0.93
C SER A 326 8.70 -15.03 1.23
N ILE A 327 8.38 -15.83 0.22
CA ILE A 327 8.06 -17.27 0.41
C ILE A 327 9.30 -18.05 0.87
N VAL A 328 10.43 -17.86 0.20
CA VAL A 328 11.69 -18.57 0.53
C VAL A 328 12.11 -18.30 1.97
N VAL A 329 12.08 -17.02 2.39
CA VAL A 329 12.48 -16.68 3.77
C VAL A 329 11.50 -17.27 4.78
N GLN A 330 10.19 -17.25 4.52
CA GLN A 330 9.20 -17.87 5.38
C GLN A 330 9.41 -19.39 5.50
N PHE A 331 9.71 -20.05 4.38
CA PHE A 331 10.03 -21.49 4.38
C PHE A 331 11.27 -21.80 5.21
N VAL A 332 12.36 -21.04 5.01
CA VAL A 332 13.61 -21.23 5.76
C VAL A 332 13.45 -20.95 7.26
N THR A 333 12.55 -20.03 7.62
CA THR A 333 12.27 -19.67 9.03
C THR A 333 11.16 -20.51 9.68
N GLY A 334 10.58 -21.48 8.95
CA GLY A 334 9.53 -22.34 9.47
C GLY A 334 8.21 -21.61 9.73
N GLN A 335 7.91 -20.55 8.96
CA GLN A 335 6.68 -19.76 9.08
C GLN A 335 5.60 -20.19 8.06
N ILE A 336 5.97 -21.02 7.10
CA ILE A 336 5.10 -21.79 6.19
C ILE A 336 5.24 -23.24 6.54
#